data_f97ac73aeb012fa8e735f8c5bcdfe192
#
_entry.id   f97ac73aeb012fa8e735f8c5bcdfe192
#
_cell.length_a   1.000
_cell.length_b   1.000
_cell.length_c   1.000
_cell.angle_alpha   90.00
_cell.angle_beta   90.00
_cell.angle_gamma   90.00
#
_symmetry.space_group_name_H-M   'P 1'
#
loop_
_entity.id
_entity.type
_entity.pdbx_description
1 polymer ?
#
loop_
_entity_poly.entity_id
_entity_poly.type
_entity_poly.pdbx_seq_one_letter_code
_entity_poly.pdbx_strand_id
1 'polypeptide(L)'
;AAIRALRMYATEDKNLELTYTVNGLMMGSSITEVPDKLNIEVTVNDPDASDSIAKVEVVANSGKVAYTWDNAAQLKSGKLSVTLDPSYSYYFIRVTQKDGDLAVTSPVWVGESLKLGISNMVCGTATPVTNEELTLTTTFFNSEDSDATIKSLTYSIGGTVIGTDKTGYTRSEE
;
A
#
# COMPACT_ATOMS: atom_id res chain seq x y z
N ALA A 1 10.65 -18.07 7.38
CA ALA A 1 10.95 -17.02 7.86
C ALA A 1 10.70 -15.72 7.12
N ALA A 2 11.63 -15.13 6.32
CA ALA A 2 11.41 -13.78 5.74
C ALA A 2 10.15 -13.68 4.85
N ILE A 3 9.91 -14.64 3.97
CA ILE A 3 8.76 -14.66 3.05
C ILE A 3 7.42 -14.65 3.81
N ARG A 4 7.29 -15.45 4.87
CA ARG A 4 6.05 -15.47 5.69
C ARG A 4 5.82 -14.16 6.45
N ALA A 5 6.89 -13.43 6.75
CA ALA A 5 6.83 -12.14 7.41
C ALA A 5 6.78 -10.97 6.42
N LEU A 6 6.65 -11.24 5.12
CA LEU A 6 6.66 -10.25 4.03
C LEU A 6 7.89 -9.33 4.04
N ARG A 7 9.01 -9.77 4.65
CA ARG A 7 10.26 -9.01 4.73
C ARG A 7 11.08 -9.27 3.48
N MET A 8 10.69 -8.62 2.40
CA MET A 8 11.26 -8.85 1.08
C MET A 8 11.41 -7.53 0.33
N TYR A 9 12.33 -7.51 -0.60
CA TYR A 9 12.42 -6.50 -1.64
C TYR A 9 12.78 -7.18 -2.97
N ALA A 10 12.40 -6.55 -4.07
CA ALA A 10 12.81 -6.92 -5.41
C ALA A 10 13.84 -5.90 -5.88
N THR A 11 14.85 -6.35 -6.57
CA THR A 11 15.89 -5.49 -7.16
C THR A 11 16.32 -6.03 -8.51
N GLU A 12 16.68 -5.14 -9.42
CA GLU A 12 17.29 -5.45 -10.72
C GLU A 12 18.79 -5.63 -10.58
N ASP A 13 19.41 -5.01 -9.55
CA ASP A 13 20.79 -5.19 -9.18
C ASP A 13 21.00 -6.46 -8.31
N LYS A 14 22.11 -7.18 -8.54
CA LYS A 14 22.40 -8.48 -7.90
C LYS A 14 22.80 -8.37 -6.43
N ASN A 15 23.40 -7.26 -6.02
CA ASN A 15 24.08 -7.13 -4.73
C ASN A 15 23.64 -5.90 -3.93
N LEU A 16 22.66 -5.15 -4.41
CA LEU A 16 22.03 -4.07 -3.64
C LEU A 16 21.37 -4.63 -2.38
N GLU A 17 21.76 -4.13 -1.24
CA GLU A 17 21.14 -4.45 0.06
C GLU A 17 20.20 -3.32 0.48
N LEU A 18 18.96 -3.66 0.79
CA LEU A 18 17.93 -2.69 1.14
C LEU A 18 17.12 -3.16 2.34
N THR A 19 17.06 -2.32 3.35
CA THR A 19 16.15 -2.49 4.49
C THR A 19 15.49 -1.19 4.86
N TYR A 20 14.26 -1.26 5.40
CA TYR A 20 13.65 -0.09 6.01
C TYR A 20 12.73 -0.47 7.17
N THR A 21 12.54 0.49 8.05
CA THR A 21 11.61 0.40 9.17
C THR A 21 10.71 1.62 9.23
N VAL A 22 9.54 1.44 9.84
CA VAL A 22 8.63 2.52 10.24
C VAL A 22 8.36 2.36 11.73
N ASN A 23 8.72 3.36 12.53
CA ASN A 23 8.67 3.31 13.99
C ASN A 23 9.34 2.05 14.57
N GLY A 24 10.48 1.64 14.00
CA GLY A 24 11.23 0.45 14.37
C GLY A 24 10.66 -0.88 13.88
N LEU A 25 9.49 -0.89 13.23
CA LEU A 25 8.90 -2.09 12.63
C LEU A 25 9.43 -2.28 11.21
N MET A 26 9.94 -3.49 10.93
CA MET A 26 10.50 -3.85 9.63
C MET A 26 9.44 -3.84 8.51
N MET A 27 9.88 -3.66 7.26
CA MET A 27 9.07 -3.90 6.06
C MET A 27 8.25 -5.19 6.20
N GLY A 28 7.03 -5.19 5.67
CA GLY A 28 6.09 -6.30 5.78
C GLY A 28 5.26 -6.31 7.08
N SER A 29 5.47 -5.34 7.98
CA SER A 29 4.72 -5.23 9.22
C SER A 29 3.47 -4.36 9.07
N SER A 30 2.53 -4.50 10.03
CA SER A 30 1.35 -3.64 10.13
C SER A 30 1.39 -2.87 11.46
N ILE A 31 1.10 -1.57 11.39
CA ILE A 31 0.90 -0.68 12.54
C ILE A 31 -0.62 -0.51 12.67
N THR A 32 -1.25 -1.18 13.62
CA THR A 32 -2.71 -1.21 13.77
C THR A 32 -3.27 0.11 14.30
N GLU A 33 -2.59 0.73 15.26
CA GLU A 33 -2.97 2.04 15.78
C GLU A 33 -2.18 3.12 15.02
N VAL A 34 -2.89 4.05 14.38
CA VAL A 34 -2.26 5.14 13.63
C VAL A 34 -1.48 6.04 14.59
N PRO A 35 -0.15 6.12 14.48
CA PRO A 35 0.65 6.96 15.36
C PRO A 35 0.58 8.44 14.93
N ASP A 36 0.95 9.36 15.82
CA ASP A 36 1.03 10.79 15.49
C ASP A 36 2.05 11.10 14.40
N LYS A 37 3.14 10.34 14.35
CA LYS A 37 4.21 10.49 13.36
C LYS A 37 4.76 9.12 12.93
N LEU A 38 5.23 9.07 11.70
CA LEU A 38 5.95 7.94 11.13
C LEU A 38 7.43 8.29 11.05
N ASN A 39 8.25 7.65 11.87
CA ASN A 39 9.70 7.71 11.75
C ASN A 39 10.17 6.61 10.80
N ILE A 40 10.54 6.99 9.60
CA ILE A 40 10.99 6.08 8.54
C ILE A 40 12.51 6.10 8.50
N GLU A 41 13.12 4.94 8.65
CA GLU A 41 14.57 4.75 8.53
C GLU A 41 14.85 3.77 7.39
N VAL A 42 15.78 4.13 6.51
CA VAL A 42 16.18 3.33 5.35
C VAL A 42 17.68 3.09 5.42
N THR A 43 18.07 1.83 5.21
CA THR A 43 19.47 1.50 4.95
C THR A 43 19.55 0.92 3.55
N VAL A 44 20.35 1.53 2.71
CA VAL A 44 20.68 1.09 1.35
C VAL A 44 22.17 0.99 1.21
N ASN A 45 22.67 -0.14 0.73
CA ASN A 45 24.08 -0.39 0.47
C ASN A 45 24.24 -1.03 -0.89
N ASP A 46 25.03 -0.39 -1.75
CA ASP A 46 25.47 -0.92 -3.00
C ASP A 46 27.00 -1.07 -2.92
N PRO A 47 27.53 -2.28 -2.96
CA PRO A 47 28.97 -2.50 -2.88
C PRO A 47 29.71 -2.15 -4.18
N ASP A 48 29.00 -1.94 -5.30
CA ASP A 48 29.61 -1.65 -6.59
C ASP A 48 30.05 -0.19 -6.70
N ALA A 49 31.36 0.02 -6.81
CA ALA A 49 31.92 1.36 -6.93
C ALA A 49 31.54 2.09 -8.25
N SER A 50 31.15 1.33 -9.27
CA SER A 50 30.76 1.85 -10.59
C SER A 50 29.29 2.27 -10.66
N ASP A 51 28.46 1.76 -9.77
CA ASP A 51 27.08 2.13 -9.65
C ASP A 51 26.83 2.90 -8.35
N SER A 52 25.82 3.73 -8.34
CA SER A 52 25.49 4.52 -7.16
C SER A 52 24.02 4.88 -7.16
N ILE A 53 23.51 5.05 -5.95
CA ILE A 53 22.12 5.45 -5.76
C ILE A 53 21.91 6.86 -6.30
N ALA A 54 20.95 7.00 -7.21
CA ALA A 54 20.54 8.29 -7.76
C ALA A 54 19.43 8.93 -6.92
N LYS A 55 18.52 8.10 -6.38
CA LYS A 55 17.33 8.57 -5.65
C LYS A 55 16.77 7.47 -4.77
N VAL A 56 16.27 7.85 -3.60
CA VAL A 56 15.45 7.00 -2.73
C VAL A 56 14.14 7.71 -2.44
N GLU A 57 13.03 7.02 -2.56
CA GLU A 57 11.69 7.58 -2.39
C GLU A 57 10.88 6.77 -1.38
N VAL A 58 10.16 7.47 -0.52
CA VAL A 58 9.05 6.90 0.23
C VAL A 58 7.81 7.00 -0.65
N VAL A 59 7.28 5.87 -1.06
CA VAL A 59 6.10 5.79 -1.92
C VAL A 59 4.92 5.29 -1.09
N ALA A 60 3.78 5.90 -1.27
CA ALA A 60 2.54 5.60 -0.56
C ALA A 60 1.44 5.15 -1.54
N ASN A 61 0.21 5.07 -1.06
CA ASN A 61 -0.97 4.62 -1.79
C ASN A 61 -1.00 5.12 -3.25
N SER A 62 -1.33 4.21 -4.16
CA SER A 62 -1.45 4.51 -5.60
C SER A 62 -0.18 5.08 -6.25
N GLY A 63 1.00 4.76 -5.69
CA GLY A 63 2.29 5.20 -6.24
C GLY A 63 2.64 6.66 -5.93
N LYS A 64 1.95 7.29 -4.99
CA LYS A 64 2.21 8.68 -4.62
C LYS A 64 3.52 8.79 -3.86
N VAL A 65 4.44 9.65 -4.32
CA VAL A 65 5.69 9.94 -3.63
C VAL A 65 5.40 10.84 -2.41
N ALA A 66 5.64 10.31 -1.22
CA ALA A 66 5.47 11.03 0.05
C ALA A 66 6.74 11.79 0.45
N TYR A 67 7.91 11.27 0.09
CA TYR A 67 9.19 11.91 0.34
C TYR A 67 10.26 11.43 -0.65
N THR A 68 11.30 12.25 -0.90
CA THR A 68 12.42 11.92 -1.78
C THR A 68 13.74 12.35 -1.16
N TRP A 69 14.74 11.44 -1.18
CA TRP A 69 16.14 11.77 -0.98
C TRP A 69 16.83 11.72 -2.35
N ASP A 70 17.37 12.85 -2.78
CA ASP A 70 18.14 13.01 -4.03
C ASP A 70 19.47 13.75 -3.82
N ASN A 71 19.75 14.14 -2.57
CA ASN A 71 21.02 14.76 -2.23
C ASN A 71 22.14 13.71 -2.16
N ALA A 72 23.15 13.87 -3.02
CA ALA A 72 24.24 12.91 -3.16
C ALA A 72 25.03 12.65 -1.86
N ALA A 73 25.17 13.66 -0.97
CA ALA A 73 25.87 13.47 0.29
C ALA A 73 25.07 12.61 1.28
N GLN A 74 23.74 12.77 1.29
CA GLN A 74 22.85 11.93 2.10
C GLN A 74 22.83 10.50 1.56
N LEU A 75 22.67 10.33 0.25
CA LEU A 75 22.62 9.00 -0.40
C LEU A 75 23.91 8.22 -0.19
N LYS A 76 25.08 8.91 -0.22
CA LYS A 76 26.38 8.28 0.03
C LYS A 76 26.52 7.69 1.44
N SER A 77 25.76 8.19 2.41
CA SER A 77 25.81 7.63 3.79
C SER A 77 25.18 6.23 3.88
N GLY A 78 24.31 5.89 2.93
CA GLY A 78 23.52 4.66 2.93
C GLY A 78 22.50 4.57 4.07
N LYS A 79 22.41 5.60 4.93
CA LYS A 79 21.48 5.69 6.06
C LYS A 79 20.65 6.95 5.94
N LEU A 80 19.35 6.77 5.75
CA LEU A 80 18.41 7.84 5.49
C LEU A 80 17.30 7.79 6.53
N SER A 81 16.82 8.94 6.94
CA SER A 81 15.68 9.03 7.87
C SER A 81 14.79 10.22 7.55
N VAL A 82 13.50 10.05 7.77
CA VAL A 82 12.50 11.12 7.67
C VAL A 82 11.35 10.85 8.64
N THR A 83 10.75 11.93 9.13
CA THR A 83 9.52 11.88 9.93
C THR A 83 8.38 12.46 9.10
N LEU A 84 7.30 11.69 8.90
CA LEU A 84 6.13 12.06 8.11
C LEU A 84 4.86 12.00 8.97
N ASP A 85 3.82 12.69 8.49
CA ASP A 85 2.47 12.50 8.98
C ASP A 85 1.86 11.20 8.41
N PRO A 86 1.08 10.44 9.19
CA PRO A 86 0.45 9.20 8.73
C PRO A 86 -0.77 9.48 7.83
N SER A 87 -0.52 9.98 6.61
CA SER A 87 -1.56 10.40 5.67
C SER A 87 -2.03 9.30 4.73
N TYR A 88 -1.38 8.13 4.75
CA TYR A 88 -1.64 7.02 3.84
C TYR A 88 -1.69 5.70 4.60
N SER A 89 -2.38 4.70 4.02
CA SER A 89 -2.56 3.37 4.64
C SER A 89 -1.40 2.41 4.43
N TYR A 90 -0.45 2.72 3.55
CA TYR A 90 0.81 1.97 3.43
C TYR A 90 1.91 2.83 2.83
N TYR A 91 3.14 2.43 3.14
CA TYR A 91 4.37 3.05 2.65
C TYR A 91 5.37 1.97 2.27
N PHE A 92 6.13 2.21 1.22
CA PHE A 92 7.24 1.37 0.80
C PHE A 92 8.38 2.22 0.25
N ILE A 93 9.56 1.63 0.12
CA ILE A 93 10.73 2.31 -0.42
C ILE A 93 10.95 1.90 -1.87
N ARG A 94 11.22 2.88 -2.70
CA ARG A 94 11.71 2.72 -4.06
C ARG A 94 13.08 3.36 -4.17
N VAL A 95 14.07 2.59 -4.63
CA VAL A 95 15.43 3.04 -4.93
C VAL A 95 15.60 3.08 -6.43
N THR A 96 16.25 4.11 -6.95
CA THR A 96 16.68 4.22 -8.34
C THR A 96 18.18 4.43 -8.36
N GLN A 97 18.90 3.60 -9.09
CA GLN A 97 20.35 3.72 -9.32
C GLN A 97 20.64 4.62 -10.53
N LYS A 98 21.87 5.03 -10.72
CA LYS A 98 22.24 5.97 -11.80
C LYS A 98 22.16 5.37 -13.19
N ASP A 99 22.33 4.07 -13.31
CA ASP A 99 22.17 3.33 -14.56
C ASP A 99 20.71 3.08 -14.91
N GLY A 100 19.80 3.31 -13.96
CA GLY A 100 18.36 3.18 -14.10
C GLY A 100 17.76 1.97 -13.41
N ASP A 101 18.56 1.10 -12.82
CA ASP A 101 18.12 -0.07 -12.08
C ASP A 101 17.26 0.33 -10.88
N LEU A 102 16.25 -0.49 -10.58
CA LEU A 102 15.25 -0.25 -9.56
C LEU A 102 15.30 -1.30 -8.45
N ALA A 103 15.02 -0.85 -7.22
CA ALA A 103 14.68 -1.74 -6.12
C ALA A 103 13.43 -1.24 -5.39
N VAL A 104 12.58 -2.18 -4.97
CA VAL A 104 11.29 -1.90 -4.32
C VAL A 104 11.08 -2.84 -3.15
N THR A 105 10.75 -2.29 -1.98
CA THR A 105 10.48 -3.07 -0.76
C THR A 105 9.02 -3.50 -0.64
N SER A 106 8.78 -4.52 0.19
CA SER A 106 7.44 -4.75 0.75
C SER A 106 7.00 -3.53 1.58
N PRO A 107 5.69 -3.22 1.61
CA PRO A 107 5.19 -2.08 2.38
C PRO A 107 5.19 -2.33 3.90
N VAL A 108 5.10 -1.25 4.66
CA VAL A 108 4.55 -1.23 6.02
C VAL A 108 3.15 -0.62 5.93
N TRP A 109 2.18 -1.31 6.48
CA TRP A 109 0.79 -0.84 6.53
C TRP A 109 0.57 -0.01 7.80
N VAL A 110 -0.21 1.06 7.69
CA VAL A 110 -0.51 1.99 8.78
C VAL A 110 -2.02 2.17 8.90
N GLY A 111 -2.52 1.95 10.10
CA GLY A 111 -3.95 1.85 10.36
C GLY A 111 -4.47 0.44 10.16
N GLU A 112 -5.73 0.23 10.43
CA GLU A 112 -6.36 -1.05 10.14
C GLU A 112 -6.27 -1.32 8.64
N SER A 113 -5.69 -2.44 8.26
CA SER A 113 -5.83 -2.96 6.90
C SER A 113 -7.34 -3.12 6.65
N LEU A 114 -7.81 -2.73 5.47
CA LEU A 114 -9.19 -3.00 5.08
C LEU A 114 -9.41 -4.52 5.13
N LYS A 115 -9.97 -4.96 6.23
CA LYS A 115 -10.26 -6.36 6.49
C LYS A 115 -11.55 -6.78 5.79
N LEU A 116 -12.38 -5.80 5.47
CA LEU A 116 -13.61 -5.91 4.70
C LEU A 116 -13.56 -4.94 3.53
N GLY A 117 -13.85 -5.41 2.32
CA GLY A 117 -13.84 -4.55 1.13
C GLY A 117 -14.66 -5.12 -0.02
N ILE A 118 -14.67 -4.37 -1.12
CA ILE A 118 -15.29 -4.79 -2.38
C ILE A 118 -14.17 -5.31 -3.28
N SER A 119 -14.23 -6.58 -3.67
CA SER A 119 -13.28 -7.19 -4.59
C SER A 119 -13.67 -7.02 -6.05
N ASN A 120 -14.98 -6.91 -6.31
CA ASN A 120 -15.50 -6.77 -7.67
C ASN A 120 -16.87 -6.09 -7.66
N MET A 121 -17.16 -5.35 -8.72
CA MET A 121 -18.49 -4.83 -9.03
C MET A 121 -18.73 -4.98 -10.54
N VAL A 122 -19.79 -5.69 -10.89
CA VAL A 122 -20.16 -5.98 -12.29
C VAL A 122 -21.53 -5.40 -12.58
N CYS A 123 -21.63 -4.70 -13.68
CA CYS A 123 -22.91 -4.30 -14.27
C CYS A 123 -23.45 -5.45 -15.12
N GLY A 124 -24.70 -5.83 -14.94
CA GLY A 124 -25.36 -6.92 -15.68
C GLY A 124 -25.53 -6.66 -17.17
N THR A 125 -25.33 -5.43 -17.64
CA THR A 125 -25.30 -5.08 -19.06
C THR A 125 -24.10 -4.18 -19.38
N ALA A 126 -23.49 -4.41 -20.55
CA ALA A 126 -22.37 -3.60 -21.04
C ALA A 126 -22.82 -2.21 -21.56
N THR A 127 -24.09 -2.08 -21.94
CA THR A 127 -24.69 -0.87 -22.51
C THR A 127 -25.98 -0.54 -21.78
N PRO A 128 -25.91 0.08 -20.58
CA PRO A 128 -27.10 0.46 -19.84
C PRO A 128 -27.89 1.54 -20.61
N VAL A 129 -29.22 1.39 -20.65
CA VAL A 129 -30.15 2.30 -21.32
C VAL A 129 -30.94 3.07 -20.28
N THR A 130 -31.29 4.32 -20.58
CA THR A 130 -32.09 5.18 -19.69
C THR A 130 -33.48 4.56 -19.45
N ASN A 131 -33.90 4.54 -18.18
CA ASN A 131 -35.19 3.98 -17.70
C ASN A 131 -35.32 2.44 -17.80
N GLU A 132 -34.22 1.71 -17.96
CA GLU A 132 -34.21 0.26 -17.78
C GLU A 132 -33.66 -0.12 -16.41
N GLU A 133 -34.15 -1.25 -15.88
CA GLU A 133 -33.62 -1.81 -14.62
C GLU A 133 -32.17 -2.28 -14.80
N LEU A 134 -31.30 -1.83 -13.92
CA LEU A 134 -29.89 -2.16 -13.93
C LEU A 134 -29.54 -3.08 -12.76
N THR A 135 -29.03 -4.25 -13.06
CA THR A 135 -28.51 -5.16 -12.04
C THR A 135 -27.02 -4.87 -11.80
N LEU A 136 -26.67 -4.52 -10.55
CA LEU A 136 -25.29 -4.41 -10.09
C LEU A 136 -24.97 -5.59 -9.17
N THR A 137 -23.97 -6.37 -9.52
CA THR A 137 -23.46 -7.46 -8.68
C THR A 137 -22.19 -7.00 -8.01
N THR A 138 -22.18 -6.99 -6.69
CA THR A 138 -21.03 -6.55 -5.87
C THR A 138 -20.52 -7.72 -5.05
N THR A 139 -19.23 -8.03 -5.16
CA THR A 139 -18.56 -9.07 -4.39
C THR A 139 -17.77 -8.44 -3.27
N PHE A 140 -18.03 -8.85 -2.04
CA PHE A 140 -17.31 -8.45 -0.86
C PHE A 140 -16.27 -9.49 -0.49
N PHE A 141 -15.19 -9.05 0.15
CA PHE A 141 -14.27 -9.96 0.83
C PHE A 141 -14.17 -9.55 2.30
N ASN A 142 -13.98 -10.55 3.15
CA ASN A 142 -13.59 -10.42 4.54
C ASN A 142 -12.32 -11.27 4.72
N SER A 143 -11.22 -10.66 5.15
CA SER A 143 -9.94 -11.35 5.40
C SER A 143 -9.72 -11.64 6.89
N GLU A 144 -10.71 -11.42 7.74
CA GLU A 144 -10.68 -11.77 9.15
C GLU A 144 -11.27 -13.15 9.40
N ASP A 145 -10.78 -13.79 10.47
CA ASP A 145 -11.35 -15.04 11.01
C ASP A 145 -12.64 -14.81 11.81
N SER A 146 -13.22 -13.63 11.72
CA SER A 146 -14.45 -13.23 12.41
C SER A 146 -15.52 -12.77 11.42
N ASP A 147 -16.79 -13.04 11.74
CA ASP A 147 -17.92 -12.58 10.94
C ASP A 147 -17.98 -11.05 10.87
N ALA A 148 -18.24 -10.54 9.67
CA ALA A 148 -18.48 -9.13 9.44
C ALA A 148 -19.91 -8.90 8.95
N THR A 149 -20.57 -7.89 9.51
CA THR A 149 -21.91 -7.47 9.10
C THR A 149 -21.85 -6.17 8.32
N ILE A 150 -22.29 -6.20 7.07
CA ILE A 150 -22.48 -5.00 6.25
C ILE A 150 -23.85 -4.40 6.62
N LYS A 151 -23.87 -3.21 7.21
CA LYS A 151 -25.08 -2.55 7.66
C LYS A 151 -25.80 -1.81 6.54
N SER A 152 -25.09 -1.34 5.55
CA SER A 152 -25.65 -0.63 4.39
C SER A 152 -24.69 -0.60 3.22
N LEU A 153 -25.24 -0.54 2.02
CA LEU A 153 -24.55 -0.30 0.76
C LEU A 153 -25.06 1.01 0.17
N THR A 154 -24.17 1.89 -0.23
CA THR A 154 -24.53 3.13 -0.92
C THR A 154 -23.93 3.11 -2.31
N TYR A 155 -24.76 3.30 -3.30
CA TYR A 155 -24.38 3.39 -4.71
C TYR A 155 -24.30 4.84 -5.13
N SER A 156 -23.22 5.24 -5.80
CA SER A 156 -23.04 6.61 -6.29
C SER A 156 -22.43 6.63 -7.70
N ILE A 157 -22.80 7.62 -8.48
CA ILE A 157 -22.23 7.91 -9.80
C ILE A 157 -21.76 9.36 -9.80
N GLY A 158 -20.50 9.60 -10.14
CA GLY A 158 -19.93 10.94 -10.17
C GLY A 158 -20.04 11.69 -8.83
N GLY A 159 -20.01 10.97 -7.70
CA GLY A 159 -20.19 11.53 -6.36
C GLY A 159 -21.65 11.74 -5.93
N THR A 160 -22.61 11.49 -6.80
CA THR A 160 -24.05 11.60 -6.47
C THR A 160 -24.58 10.24 -6.04
N VAL A 161 -25.19 10.15 -4.86
CA VAL A 161 -25.84 8.93 -4.35
C VAL A 161 -27.08 8.65 -5.19
N ILE A 162 -27.13 7.45 -5.79
CA ILE A 162 -28.26 6.99 -6.62
C ILE A 162 -29.13 5.95 -5.90
N GLY A 163 -28.61 5.37 -4.82
CA GLY A 163 -29.34 4.39 -4.03
C GLY A 163 -28.62 4.01 -2.74
N THR A 164 -29.38 3.52 -1.77
CA THR A 164 -28.85 2.96 -0.53
C THR A 164 -29.66 1.71 -0.17
N ASP A 165 -28.96 0.58 0.01
CA ASP A 165 -29.53 -0.65 0.56
C ASP A 165 -29.13 -0.77 2.04
N LYS A 166 -30.11 -0.99 2.90
CA LYS A 166 -29.96 -1.13 4.36
C LYS A 166 -30.31 -2.54 4.86
N THR A 167 -30.40 -3.49 3.96
CA THR A 167 -30.89 -4.86 4.29
C THR A 167 -29.96 -5.58 5.29
N GLY A 168 -28.68 -5.26 5.30
CA GLY A 168 -27.69 -5.93 6.13
C GLY A 168 -27.33 -7.33 5.60
N TYR A 169 -26.07 -7.57 5.40
CA TYR A 169 -25.54 -8.84 4.91
C TYR A 169 -24.55 -9.38 5.94
N THR A 170 -24.77 -10.61 6.37
CA THR A 170 -23.83 -11.34 7.26
C THR A 170 -23.31 -12.55 6.51
N ARG A 171 -22.00 -12.78 6.52
CA ARG A 171 -21.41 -14.03 6.08
C ARG A 171 -21.42 -14.99 7.27
N SER A 172 -22.06 -16.13 7.13
CA SER A 172 -21.81 -17.32 7.95
C SER A 172 -20.80 -18.20 7.21
N GLU A 173 -19.81 -18.74 7.89
CA GLU A 173 -19.01 -19.84 7.36
C GLU A 173 -19.86 -21.11 7.36
N GLU A 174 -19.91 -21.83 6.23
CA GLU A 174 -20.36 -23.22 6.13
C GLU A 174 -19.17 -24.16 6.29
#